data_801013c3029155c6493012ef25afb026
#
_entry.id   801013c3029155c6493012ef25afb026
#
_cell.length_a   1.000
_cell.length_b   1.000
_cell.length_c   1.000
_cell.angle_alpha   90.00
_cell.angle_beta   90.00
_cell.angle_gamma   90.00
#
_symmetry.space_group_name_H-M   'P 1'
#
loop_
_entity.id
_entity.type
_entity.pdbx_description
1 polymer ?
#
loop_
_entity_poly.entity_id
_entity_poly.type
_entity_poly.pdbx_seq_one_letter_code
_entity_poly.pdbx_strand_id
1 'polypeptide(L)'
;MSEIEEIKLIILGNSAVGKTSFIIKYTENKFTPEHISTLGVDIKKKEVKLKNGKDIILKIFDTAGQERFKSVSNNFIKKADGIIIMYDITDRASFEAINNWIGTIRDNTSENVGKILVGNKCDLSDNIREVNEEEGQNKANEYKIPFFETSCKDGINVNEAFEKIVEDIESNKHFQNPPRNKIVENTKKDKCC
;
A
#
# COMPACT_ATOMS: atom_id res chain seq x y z
N MET A 1 4.59 9.59 -27.46
CA MET A 1 3.64 9.51 -26.32
C MET A 1 4.44 8.95 -25.15
N SER A 2 4.58 9.70 -24.06
CA SER A 2 5.24 9.18 -22.86
C SER A 2 4.36 8.06 -22.30
N GLU A 3 4.93 6.87 -22.06
CA GLU A 3 4.23 5.80 -21.36
C GLU A 3 3.82 6.31 -19.98
N ILE A 4 2.54 6.13 -19.63
CA ILE A 4 2.04 6.45 -18.30
C ILE A 4 2.63 5.38 -17.35
N GLU A 5 3.29 5.82 -16.30
CA GLU A 5 3.92 4.90 -15.34
C GLU A 5 2.86 4.12 -14.54
N GLU A 6 3.06 2.80 -14.40
CA GLU A 6 2.24 1.95 -13.54
C GLU A 6 2.93 1.73 -12.18
N ILE A 7 2.19 1.92 -11.08
CA ILE A 7 2.58 1.52 -9.73
C ILE A 7 1.72 0.34 -9.29
N LYS A 8 2.36 -0.74 -8.84
CA LYS A 8 1.71 -1.99 -8.44
C LYS A 8 1.61 -2.07 -6.92
N LEU A 9 0.39 -2.06 -6.42
CA LEU A 9 0.09 -2.22 -5.00
C LEU A 9 -0.56 -3.58 -4.75
N ILE A 10 -0.16 -4.24 -3.68
CA ILE A 10 -0.82 -5.45 -3.19
C ILE A 10 -1.33 -5.22 -1.77
N ILE A 11 -2.52 -5.73 -1.44
CA ILE A 11 -3.06 -5.69 -0.09
C ILE A 11 -3.00 -7.10 0.50
N LEU A 12 -2.37 -7.22 1.66
CA LEU A 12 -2.19 -8.46 2.42
C LEU A 12 -2.89 -8.36 3.77
N GLY A 13 -3.36 -9.47 4.27
CA GLY A 13 -4.06 -9.57 5.55
C GLY A 13 -5.00 -10.76 5.57
N ASN A 14 -5.48 -11.14 6.75
CA ASN A 14 -6.38 -12.27 6.93
C ASN A 14 -7.69 -12.11 6.14
N SER A 15 -8.48 -13.18 6.07
CA SER A 15 -9.83 -13.11 5.50
C SER A 15 -10.69 -12.15 6.32
N ALA A 16 -11.66 -11.51 5.67
CA ALA A 16 -12.67 -10.63 6.29
C ALA A 16 -12.14 -9.32 6.95
N VAL A 17 -10.84 -8.99 6.88
CA VAL A 17 -10.34 -7.70 7.42
C VAL A 17 -10.78 -6.49 6.58
N GLY A 18 -11.37 -6.69 5.39
CA GLY A 18 -11.94 -5.63 4.55
C GLY A 18 -11.07 -5.18 3.38
N LYS A 19 -10.11 -5.99 2.91
CA LYS A 19 -9.23 -5.66 1.76
C LYS A 19 -10.00 -5.24 0.52
N THR A 20 -10.95 -6.05 0.08
CA THR A 20 -11.81 -5.76 -1.07
C THR A 20 -12.62 -4.48 -0.88
N SER A 21 -13.23 -4.31 0.30
CA SER A 21 -13.99 -3.09 0.63
C SER A 21 -13.11 -1.84 0.62
N PHE A 22 -11.86 -1.95 1.07
CA PHE A 22 -10.88 -0.87 1.07
C PHE A 22 -10.51 -0.44 -0.35
N ILE A 23 -10.30 -1.40 -1.25
CA ILE A 23 -10.03 -1.14 -2.66
C ILE A 23 -11.24 -0.50 -3.35
N ILE A 24 -12.45 -1.05 -3.15
CA ILE A 24 -13.68 -0.53 -3.75
C ILE A 24 -13.97 0.87 -3.22
N LYS A 25 -13.78 1.12 -1.91
CA LYS A 25 -13.94 2.46 -1.33
C LYS A 25 -12.99 3.47 -1.98
N TYR A 26 -11.73 3.10 -2.16
CA TYR A 26 -10.74 3.97 -2.79
C TYR A 26 -11.00 4.19 -4.28
N THR A 27 -11.33 3.14 -5.04
CA THR A 27 -11.46 3.22 -6.50
C THR A 27 -12.80 3.77 -6.97
N GLU A 28 -13.89 3.41 -6.28
CA GLU A 28 -15.28 3.67 -6.70
C GLU A 28 -16.06 4.54 -5.72
N ASN A 29 -15.48 4.89 -4.56
CA ASN A 29 -16.14 5.56 -3.44
C ASN A 29 -17.44 4.87 -2.98
N LYS A 30 -17.48 3.53 -3.07
CA LYS A 30 -18.62 2.73 -2.66
C LYS A 30 -18.28 1.86 -1.45
N PHE A 31 -19.30 1.51 -0.68
CA PHE A 31 -19.22 0.53 0.40
C PHE A 31 -20.45 -0.37 0.34
N THR A 32 -20.21 -1.69 0.40
CA THR A 32 -21.27 -2.69 0.46
C THR A 32 -21.03 -3.52 1.72
N PRO A 33 -22.02 -3.60 2.64
CA PRO A 33 -21.85 -4.35 3.90
C PRO A 33 -21.72 -5.85 3.70
N GLU A 34 -22.16 -6.37 2.55
CA GLU A 34 -22.12 -7.79 2.24
C GLU A 34 -20.69 -8.28 2.06
N HIS A 35 -20.34 -9.32 2.82
CA HIS A 35 -19.02 -9.96 2.72
C HIS A 35 -19.05 -10.96 1.55
N ILE A 36 -18.53 -10.57 0.40
CA ILE A 36 -18.27 -11.46 -0.72
C ILE A 36 -16.82 -11.96 -0.61
N SER A 37 -16.63 -13.27 -0.42
CA SER A 37 -15.28 -13.83 -0.40
C SER A 37 -14.61 -13.69 -1.76
N THR A 38 -13.43 -13.08 -1.80
CA THR A 38 -12.62 -12.97 -3.02
C THR A 38 -12.14 -14.35 -3.44
N LEU A 39 -12.42 -14.75 -4.68
CA LEU A 39 -11.91 -15.99 -5.26
C LEU A 39 -10.68 -15.67 -6.12
N GLY A 40 -9.48 -16.00 -5.61
CA GLY A 40 -8.23 -15.76 -6.32
C GLY A 40 -7.67 -14.36 -6.13
N VAL A 41 -7.27 -13.72 -7.23
CA VAL A 41 -6.74 -12.34 -7.24
C VAL A 41 -7.55 -11.53 -8.24
N ASP A 42 -8.14 -10.42 -7.80
CA ASP A 42 -8.76 -9.41 -8.67
C ASP A 42 -7.81 -8.21 -8.84
N ILE A 43 -7.94 -7.49 -9.95
CA ILE A 43 -7.08 -6.35 -10.26
C ILE A 43 -7.95 -5.13 -10.54
N LYS A 44 -7.80 -4.10 -9.71
CA LYS A 44 -8.41 -2.79 -9.94
C LYS A 44 -7.35 -1.80 -10.44
N LYS A 45 -7.77 -0.89 -11.30
CA LYS A 45 -6.92 0.21 -11.80
C LYS A 45 -7.55 1.54 -11.46
N LYS A 46 -6.73 2.51 -11.08
CA LYS A 46 -7.14 3.90 -10.86
C LYS A 46 -6.07 4.84 -11.40
N GLU A 47 -6.48 5.81 -12.20
CA GLU A 47 -5.62 6.92 -12.59
C GLU A 47 -5.51 7.89 -11.43
N VAL A 48 -4.30 8.31 -11.13
CA VAL A 48 -4.00 9.22 -10.02
C VAL A 48 -3.04 10.29 -10.51
N LYS A 49 -3.32 11.54 -10.15
CA LYS A 49 -2.40 12.65 -10.36
C LYS A 49 -1.59 12.91 -9.11
N LEU A 50 -0.27 12.81 -9.21
CA LEU A 50 0.65 13.07 -8.12
C LEU A 50 0.75 14.57 -7.80
N LYS A 51 1.23 14.93 -6.61
CA LYS A 51 1.46 16.33 -6.20
C LYS A 51 2.41 17.09 -7.12
N ASN A 52 3.35 16.39 -7.77
CA ASN A 52 4.27 16.95 -8.76
C ASN A 52 3.64 17.13 -10.16
N GLY A 53 2.35 16.84 -10.32
CA GLY A 53 1.59 16.96 -11.58
C GLY A 53 1.71 15.77 -12.53
N LYS A 54 2.47 14.72 -12.18
CA LYS A 54 2.64 13.51 -12.97
C LYS A 54 1.40 12.63 -12.87
N ASP A 55 0.91 12.12 -13.99
CA ASP A 55 -0.17 11.14 -14.03
C ASP A 55 0.41 9.73 -13.97
N ILE A 56 -0.17 8.88 -13.13
CA ILE A 56 0.20 7.47 -12.93
C ILE A 56 -1.04 6.57 -12.95
N ILE A 57 -0.84 5.29 -13.21
CA ILE A 57 -1.86 4.27 -13.06
C ILE A 57 -1.52 3.41 -11.83
N LEU A 58 -2.37 3.44 -10.81
CA LEU A 58 -2.31 2.48 -9.71
C LEU A 58 -2.97 1.17 -10.14
N LYS A 59 -2.21 0.08 -10.06
CA LYS A 59 -2.68 -1.28 -10.29
C LYS A 59 -2.71 -2.00 -8.96
N ILE A 60 -3.92 -2.19 -8.42
CA ILE A 60 -4.13 -2.70 -7.07
C ILE A 60 -4.58 -4.15 -7.16
N PHE A 61 -3.82 -5.05 -6.52
CA PHE A 61 -4.08 -6.47 -6.47
C PHE A 61 -4.86 -6.78 -5.19
N ASP A 62 -6.14 -7.16 -5.36
CA ASP A 62 -6.98 -7.69 -4.29
C ASP A 62 -6.69 -9.17 -4.12
N THR A 63 -6.21 -9.57 -2.98
CA THR A 63 -5.87 -10.97 -2.71
C THR A 63 -6.93 -11.63 -1.82
N ALA A 64 -7.30 -12.87 -2.14
CA ALA A 64 -8.04 -13.69 -1.19
C ALA A 64 -7.23 -13.83 0.11
N GLY A 65 -7.84 -13.45 1.25
CA GLY A 65 -7.19 -13.45 2.56
C GLY A 65 -6.93 -14.84 3.15
N GLN A 66 -7.00 -15.88 2.32
CA GLN A 66 -6.78 -17.25 2.78
C GLN A 66 -5.32 -17.64 2.57
N GLU A 67 -4.69 -18.11 3.63
CA GLU A 67 -3.36 -18.72 3.64
C GLU A 67 -3.18 -19.85 2.62
N ARG A 68 -4.28 -20.39 2.10
CA ARG A 68 -4.31 -21.44 1.05
C ARG A 68 -3.78 -20.96 -0.30
N PHE A 69 -3.71 -19.65 -0.55
CA PHE A 69 -3.22 -19.08 -1.80
C PHE A 69 -1.83 -18.44 -1.68
N LYS A 70 -1.02 -18.80 -0.68
CA LYS A 70 0.34 -18.27 -0.46
C LYS A 70 1.21 -18.31 -1.72
N SER A 71 1.14 -19.38 -2.51
CA SER A 71 1.96 -19.53 -3.72
C SER A 71 1.59 -18.53 -4.82
N VAL A 72 0.30 -18.20 -4.96
CA VAL A 72 -0.17 -17.20 -5.94
C VAL A 72 0.20 -15.80 -5.46
N SER A 73 -0.03 -15.51 -4.18
CA SER A 73 0.32 -14.21 -3.58
C SER A 73 1.82 -13.91 -3.68
N ASN A 74 2.70 -14.89 -3.50
CA ASN A 74 4.15 -14.69 -3.55
C ASN A 74 4.64 -14.14 -4.90
N ASN A 75 4.03 -14.54 -6.03
CA ASN A 75 4.39 -14.02 -7.33
C ASN A 75 4.00 -12.54 -7.51
N PHE A 76 2.91 -12.10 -6.88
CA PHE A 76 2.48 -10.70 -6.90
C PHE A 76 3.29 -9.87 -5.90
N ILE A 77 3.59 -10.41 -4.71
CA ILE A 77 4.44 -9.77 -3.71
C ILE A 77 5.81 -9.41 -4.31
N LYS A 78 6.45 -10.34 -5.05
CA LYS A 78 7.75 -10.10 -5.71
C LYS A 78 7.76 -8.97 -6.73
N LYS A 79 6.60 -8.63 -7.28
CA LYS A 79 6.45 -7.62 -8.34
C LYS A 79 5.81 -6.34 -7.85
N ALA A 80 5.46 -6.26 -6.56
CA ALA A 80 4.83 -5.11 -5.99
C ALA A 80 5.83 -3.97 -5.75
N ASP A 81 5.42 -2.76 -6.08
CA ASP A 81 6.13 -1.52 -5.73
C ASP A 81 5.77 -1.09 -4.30
N GLY A 82 4.57 -1.45 -3.83
CA GLY A 82 4.11 -1.19 -2.48
C GLY A 82 3.16 -2.24 -1.94
N ILE A 83 3.14 -2.38 -0.61
CA ILE A 83 2.37 -3.38 0.12
C ILE A 83 1.61 -2.73 1.27
N ILE A 84 0.30 -2.93 1.29
CA ILE A 84 -0.58 -2.54 2.38
C ILE A 84 -0.84 -3.78 3.23
N ILE A 85 -0.47 -3.73 4.50
CA ILE A 85 -0.72 -4.81 5.47
C ILE A 85 -1.95 -4.40 6.28
N MET A 86 -3.01 -5.21 6.22
CA MET A 86 -4.29 -4.84 6.81
C MET A 86 -4.74 -5.84 7.87
N TYR A 87 -5.24 -5.32 8.99
CA TYR A 87 -5.93 -6.08 10.04
C TYR A 87 -7.28 -5.41 10.38
N ASP A 88 -8.13 -6.11 11.10
CA ASP A 88 -9.39 -5.63 11.64
C ASP A 88 -9.21 -5.30 13.11
N ILE A 89 -9.54 -4.07 13.53
CA ILE A 89 -9.40 -3.66 14.95
C ILE A 89 -10.27 -4.45 15.91
N THR A 90 -11.27 -5.19 15.39
CA THR A 90 -12.18 -6.04 16.17
C THR A 90 -11.79 -7.53 16.11
N ASP A 91 -10.63 -7.86 15.53
CA ASP A 91 -10.12 -9.23 15.41
C ASP A 91 -8.64 -9.29 15.81
N ARG A 92 -8.40 -9.65 17.08
CA ARG A 92 -7.07 -9.82 17.66
C ARG A 92 -6.20 -10.79 16.85
N ALA A 93 -6.77 -11.87 16.32
CA ALA A 93 -6.04 -12.87 15.55
C ALA A 93 -5.51 -12.28 14.24
N SER A 94 -6.24 -11.37 13.60
CA SER A 94 -5.78 -10.67 12.40
C SER A 94 -4.61 -9.73 12.69
N PHE A 95 -4.57 -9.10 13.87
CA PHE A 95 -3.46 -8.27 14.33
C PHE A 95 -2.21 -9.10 14.62
N GLU A 96 -2.36 -10.21 15.34
CA GLU A 96 -1.23 -11.12 15.64
C GLU A 96 -0.61 -11.72 14.37
N ALA A 97 -1.42 -11.93 13.33
CA ALA A 97 -0.96 -12.43 12.03
C ALA A 97 -0.03 -11.45 11.26
N ILE A 98 0.04 -10.16 11.65
CA ILE A 98 0.90 -9.15 11.01
C ILE A 98 2.36 -9.65 10.96
N ASN A 99 2.87 -10.26 12.03
CA ASN A 99 4.25 -10.76 12.06
C ASN A 99 4.51 -11.80 10.96
N ASN A 100 3.54 -12.68 10.69
CA ASN A 100 3.64 -13.67 9.62
C ASN A 100 3.61 -13.02 8.23
N TRP A 101 2.77 -11.98 8.04
CA TRP A 101 2.72 -11.23 6.80
C TRP A 101 4.03 -10.48 6.55
N ILE A 102 4.58 -9.82 7.56
CA ILE A 102 5.88 -9.13 7.47
C ILE A 102 7.00 -10.14 7.13
N GLY A 103 7.01 -11.31 7.77
CA GLY A 103 7.95 -12.40 7.42
C GLY A 103 7.85 -12.79 5.95
N THR A 104 6.61 -13.01 5.46
CA THR A 104 6.36 -13.35 4.05
C THR A 104 6.84 -12.25 3.11
N ILE A 105 6.62 -10.98 3.45
CA ILE A 105 7.09 -9.83 2.66
C ILE A 105 8.61 -9.82 2.61
N ARG A 106 9.27 -9.92 3.76
CA ARG A 106 10.75 -9.92 3.86
C ARG A 106 11.38 -11.02 3.00
N ASP A 107 10.78 -12.20 2.99
CA ASP A 107 11.31 -13.36 2.26
C ASP A 107 11.10 -13.25 0.74
N ASN A 108 10.23 -12.34 0.27
CA ASN A 108 9.84 -12.24 -1.14
C ASN A 108 10.12 -10.89 -1.80
N THR A 109 10.53 -9.86 -1.06
CA THR A 109 10.76 -8.51 -1.60
C THR A 109 12.13 -7.96 -1.24
N SER A 110 12.56 -6.91 -1.96
CA SER A 110 13.69 -6.08 -1.54
C SER A 110 13.31 -5.19 -0.35
N GLU A 111 14.31 -4.67 0.37
CA GLU A 111 14.09 -3.75 1.49
C GLU A 111 13.35 -2.46 1.10
N ASN A 112 13.49 -2.05 -0.16
CA ASN A 112 13.00 -0.76 -0.68
C ASN A 112 11.53 -0.75 -1.10
N VAL A 113 10.78 -1.88 -0.97
CA VAL A 113 9.34 -1.89 -1.25
C VAL A 113 8.60 -1.01 -0.25
N GLY A 114 7.73 -0.14 -0.75
CA GLY A 114 6.87 0.70 0.11
C GLY A 114 5.95 -0.17 0.98
N LYS A 115 5.80 0.18 2.27
CA LYS A 115 4.94 -0.58 3.20
C LYS A 115 4.17 0.35 4.09
N ILE A 116 2.89 0.05 4.32
CA ILE A 116 2.08 0.69 5.37
C ILE A 116 1.28 -0.36 6.14
N LEU A 117 0.95 -0.05 7.39
CA LEU A 117 0.06 -0.84 8.23
C LEU A 117 -1.29 -0.14 8.32
N VAL A 118 -2.38 -0.90 8.17
CA VAL A 118 -3.75 -0.38 8.23
C VAL A 118 -4.57 -1.20 9.22
N GLY A 119 -5.10 -0.53 10.26
CA GLY A 119 -6.13 -1.05 11.15
C GLY A 119 -7.50 -0.63 10.63
N ASN A 120 -8.27 -1.56 10.08
CA ASN A 120 -9.55 -1.24 9.45
C ASN A 120 -10.74 -1.42 10.39
N LYS A 121 -11.88 -0.86 10.01
CA LYS A 121 -13.18 -0.88 10.69
C LYS A 121 -13.21 -0.04 11.97
N CYS A 122 -12.49 1.10 12.00
CA CYS A 122 -12.49 2.03 13.15
C CYS A 122 -13.86 2.69 13.42
N ASP A 123 -14.83 2.51 12.52
CA ASP A 123 -16.25 2.89 12.73
C ASP A 123 -17.00 1.96 13.68
N LEU A 124 -16.46 0.80 14.00
CA LEU A 124 -17.09 -0.12 14.91
C LEU A 124 -16.93 0.32 16.36
N SER A 125 -17.97 0.08 17.13
CA SER A 125 -18.06 0.51 18.53
C SER A 125 -16.85 0.07 19.36
N ASP A 126 -16.39 0.95 20.25
CA ASP A 126 -15.30 0.66 21.19
C ASP A 126 -15.56 -0.59 22.05
N ASN A 127 -16.83 -0.97 22.23
CA ASN A 127 -17.20 -2.17 23.00
C ASN A 127 -16.79 -3.49 22.33
N ILE A 128 -16.52 -3.49 21.00
CA ILE A 128 -16.10 -4.69 20.28
C ILE A 128 -14.68 -4.56 19.73
N ARG A 129 -14.02 -3.44 20.00
CA ARG A 129 -12.61 -3.23 19.65
C ARG A 129 -11.73 -4.17 20.50
N GLU A 130 -10.89 -4.94 19.84
CA GLU A 130 -9.91 -5.83 20.48
C GLU A 130 -8.47 -5.32 20.40
N VAL A 131 -8.19 -4.41 19.46
CA VAL A 131 -6.88 -3.80 19.26
C VAL A 131 -7.03 -2.28 19.35
N ASN A 132 -6.36 -1.65 20.33
CA ASN A 132 -6.38 -0.20 20.43
C ASN A 132 -5.40 0.46 19.45
N GLU A 133 -5.60 1.74 19.19
CA GLU A 133 -4.81 2.50 18.23
C GLU A 133 -3.32 2.55 18.60
N GLU A 134 -3.01 2.64 19.90
CA GLU A 134 -1.63 2.66 20.39
C GLU A 134 -0.89 1.34 20.08
N GLU A 135 -1.56 0.20 20.19
CA GLU A 135 -0.98 -1.10 19.82
C GLU A 135 -0.66 -1.15 18.31
N GLY A 136 -1.57 -0.65 17.46
CA GLY A 136 -1.35 -0.53 16.02
C GLY A 136 -0.16 0.37 15.69
N GLN A 137 -0.11 1.54 16.32
CA GLN A 137 1.00 2.50 16.15
C GLN A 137 2.33 1.91 16.62
N ASN A 138 2.35 1.23 17.78
CA ASN A 138 3.56 0.58 18.31
C ASN A 138 4.06 -0.53 17.38
N LYS A 139 3.14 -1.31 16.82
CA LYS A 139 3.45 -2.36 15.85
C LYS A 139 4.06 -1.76 14.56
N ALA A 140 3.51 -0.67 14.05
CA ALA A 140 4.06 0.02 12.89
C ALA A 140 5.45 0.63 13.17
N ASN A 141 5.65 1.20 14.36
CA ASN A 141 6.94 1.73 14.80
C ASN A 141 8.01 0.63 14.90
N GLU A 142 7.67 -0.58 15.36
CA GLU A 142 8.55 -1.75 15.40
C GLU A 142 9.14 -2.04 14.01
N TYR A 143 8.31 -1.91 12.96
CA TYR A 143 8.70 -2.16 11.57
C TYR A 143 9.10 -0.89 10.80
N LYS A 144 9.05 0.28 11.43
CA LYS A 144 9.38 1.59 10.82
C LYS A 144 8.55 1.88 9.57
N ILE A 145 7.26 1.60 9.63
CA ILE A 145 6.30 1.83 8.55
C ILE A 145 5.17 2.77 9.02
N PRO A 146 4.55 3.54 8.11
CA PRO A 146 3.38 4.36 8.44
C PRO A 146 2.21 3.52 8.91
N PHE A 147 1.35 4.13 9.76
CA PHE A 147 0.15 3.52 10.30
C PHE A 147 -1.07 4.40 10.07
N PHE A 148 -2.19 3.76 9.74
CA PHE A 148 -3.51 4.39 9.63
C PHE A 148 -4.58 3.50 10.24
N GLU A 149 -5.46 4.08 11.08
CA GLU A 149 -6.77 3.48 11.31
C GLU A 149 -7.75 3.97 10.26
N THR A 150 -8.53 3.06 9.67
CA THR A 150 -9.41 3.35 8.54
C THR A 150 -10.82 2.82 8.76
N SER A 151 -11.80 3.48 8.13
CA SER A 151 -13.14 2.96 7.94
C SER A 151 -13.52 2.99 6.46
N CYS A 152 -13.72 1.82 5.88
CA CYS A 152 -14.28 1.73 4.52
C CYS A 152 -15.72 2.20 4.46
N LYS A 153 -16.50 2.04 5.55
CA LYS A 153 -17.88 2.47 5.66
C LYS A 153 -17.98 3.99 5.63
N ASP A 154 -17.26 4.66 6.50
CA ASP A 154 -17.33 6.11 6.65
C ASP A 154 -16.33 6.85 5.76
N GLY A 155 -15.40 6.12 5.14
CA GLY A 155 -14.36 6.67 4.26
C GLY A 155 -13.20 7.33 5.01
N ILE A 156 -13.01 7.02 6.30
CA ILE A 156 -11.97 7.60 7.14
C ILE A 156 -10.61 7.07 6.70
N ASN A 157 -9.66 7.97 6.44
CA ASN A 157 -8.24 7.72 6.13
C ASN A 157 -7.98 6.75 4.95
N VAL A 158 -9.00 6.43 4.13
CA VAL A 158 -8.81 5.50 3.00
C VAL A 158 -7.94 6.14 1.91
N ASN A 159 -8.24 7.38 1.52
CA ASN A 159 -7.45 8.10 0.51
C ASN A 159 -6.05 8.42 1.04
N GLU A 160 -5.94 8.87 2.28
CA GLU A 160 -4.70 9.25 2.94
C GLU A 160 -3.70 8.08 2.99
N ALA A 161 -4.18 6.87 3.26
CA ALA A 161 -3.35 5.66 3.27
C ALA A 161 -2.81 5.33 1.87
N PHE A 162 -3.63 5.46 0.81
CA PHE A 162 -3.18 5.26 -0.57
C PHE A 162 -2.23 6.37 -1.03
N GLU A 163 -2.51 7.63 -0.69
CA GLU A 163 -1.62 8.75 -1.01
C GLU A 163 -0.25 8.55 -0.37
N LYS A 164 -0.22 8.19 0.92
CA LYS A 164 1.02 7.99 1.66
C LYS A 164 1.91 6.91 1.06
N ILE A 165 1.35 5.74 0.74
CA ILE A 165 2.16 4.65 0.17
C ILE A 165 2.71 5.02 -1.21
N VAL A 166 1.93 5.75 -2.03
CA VAL A 166 2.38 6.23 -3.34
C VAL A 166 3.51 7.26 -3.20
N GLU A 167 3.39 8.20 -2.26
CA GLU A 167 4.44 9.17 -1.96
C GLU A 167 5.74 8.49 -1.52
N ASP A 168 5.66 7.47 -0.68
CA ASP A 168 6.82 6.72 -0.20
C ASP A 168 7.51 5.96 -1.35
N ILE A 169 6.73 5.34 -2.25
CA ILE A 169 7.26 4.66 -3.43
C ILE A 169 7.99 5.65 -4.35
N GLU A 170 7.38 6.78 -4.66
CA GLU A 170 7.99 7.79 -5.52
C GLU A 170 9.26 8.37 -4.90
N SER A 171 9.24 8.64 -3.60
CA SER A 171 10.43 9.11 -2.87
C SER A 171 11.59 8.10 -2.96
N ASN A 172 11.31 6.81 -2.77
CA ASN A 172 12.31 5.75 -2.86
C ASN A 172 12.90 5.61 -4.29
N LYS A 173 12.08 5.80 -5.34
CA LYS A 173 12.56 5.80 -6.73
C LYS A 173 13.53 6.94 -7.01
N HIS A 174 13.27 8.13 -6.48
CA HIS A 174 14.15 9.30 -6.63
C HIS A 174 15.54 9.07 -5.98
N PHE A 175 15.60 8.38 -4.84
CA PHE A 175 16.88 8.04 -4.21
C PHE A 175 17.70 7.03 -5.04
N GLN A 176 17.03 6.10 -5.74
CA GLN A 176 17.70 5.09 -6.58
C GLN A 176 18.16 5.63 -7.94
N ASN A 177 17.47 6.63 -8.48
CA ASN A 177 17.78 7.27 -9.75
C ASN A 177 17.79 8.81 -9.59
N PRO A 178 18.82 9.39 -8.95
CA PRO A 178 18.91 10.83 -8.85
C PRO A 178 18.92 11.45 -10.26
N PRO A 179 18.25 12.58 -10.51
CA PRO A 179 18.25 13.21 -11.81
C PRO A 179 19.69 13.50 -12.21
N ARG A 180 20.13 13.02 -13.36
CA ARG A 180 21.45 13.34 -13.93
C ARG A 180 21.49 14.85 -14.12
N ASN A 181 22.20 15.55 -13.25
CA ASN A 181 22.50 16.96 -13.45
C ASN A 181 23.14 17.09 -14.83
N LYS A 182 22.51 17.82 -15.74
CA LYS A 182 23.15 18.25 -16.98
C LYS A 182 24.36 19.08 -16.58
N ILE A 183 25.55 18.48 -16.71
CA ILE A 183 26.79 19.22 -16.61
C ILE A 183 26.70 20.24 -17.75
N VAL A 184 26.53 21.52 -17.40
CA VAL A 184 26.69 22.60 -18.34
C VAL A 184 28.18 22.69 -18.62
N GLU A 185 28.63 22.09 -19.72
CA GLU A 185 29.98 22.30 -20.24
C GLU A 185 30.09 23.79 -20.62
N ASN A 186 30.67 24.58 -19.71
CA ASN A 186 31.17 25.91 -20.01
C ASN A 186 32.41 25.75 -20.89
N THR A 187 32.23 25.61 -22.19
CA THR A 187 33.35 25.79 -23.14
C THR A 187 33.75 27.26 -23.14
N LYS A 188 34.69 27.63 -22.29
CA LYS A 188 35.48 28.83 -22.47
C LYS A 188 36.30 28.67 -23.74
N LYS A 189 35.93 29.39 -24.78
CA LYS A 189 36.76 29.65 -25.93
C LYS A 189 37.87 30.64 -25.49
N ASP A 190 39.03 30.11 -25.15
CA ASP A 190 40.22 30.92 -25.08
C ASP A 190 40.62 31.33 -26.52
N LYS A 191 40.43 32.63 -26.79
CA LYS A 191 41.07 33.25 -27.97
C LYS A 191 42.51 33.52 -27.61
N CYS A 192 43.43 32.77 -28.19
CA CYS A 192 44.83 33.21 -28.27
C CYS A 192 44.95 34.25 -29.42
N CYS A 193 45.51 35.39 -29.07
CA CYS A 193 46.18 36.32 -30.00
C CYS A 193 47.61 35.82 -30.28
#